data_d0344d1de5b0fbfce354adca742be4b1
#
_entry.id   d0344d1de5b0fbfce354adca742be4b1
#
_cell.length_a   1.000
_cell.length_b   1.000
_cell.length_c   1.000
_cell.angle_alpha   90.00
_cell.angle_beta   90.00
_cell.angle_gamma   90.00
#
_symmetry.space_group_name_H-M   'P 1'
#
loop_
_entity.id
_entity.type
_entity.pdbx_description
1 polymer ?
#
loop_
_entity_poly.entity_id
_entity_poly.type
_entity_poly.pdbx_seq_one_letter_code
_entity_poly.pdbx_strand_id
1 'polypeptide(L)'
;MACIGLMGFAGLVQAAGTGITAGQVTQNAVKWQQEPLSRQVLSDLATLHQTLASYCKSDERSPDLSEVRTAFGKASVSWGAMRAAVFGPMLEFDTLRLIDFQPTDPEMIHNAALTKPHGEADMILIGSAAKGFPALSWLLFQKNIKPGQAECNYAVEVTHDITDTINSLDWRVHDDGDASEVNAEQSRALQSYFRQLVGGVHDLAWDGLEKPELRIQQGSAPQWPSGDPAQADAYLQQTWKALRELLLMPDPAAAQDTAHTVISLEAYLRSRGYSVVANHLHAQIVNVDAQFKRVQTKDTASVNKTADALKVLQNLMQGEVSKTLGFKLNFVALGDY
;
A
#
# COMPACT_ATOMS: atom_id res chain seq x y z
N MET A 1 54.91 58.34 -2.88
CA MET A 1 54.78 56.95 -3.19
C MET A 1 53.64 56.39 -2.34
N ALA A 2 52.45 56.20 -2.91
CA ALA A 2 51.28 55.76 -2.22
C ALA A 2 51.02 54.31 -2.66
N CYS A 3 51.02 53.34 -1.70
CA CYS A 3 50.65 51.98 -1.94
C CYS A 3 49.12 51.81 -1.67
N ILE A 4 48.36 51.54 -2.73
CA ILE A 4 46.94 51.21 -2.67
C ILE A 4 46.86 49.70 -2.47
N GLY A 5 46.36 49.27 -1.27
CA GLY A 5 46.05 47.86 -0.98
C GLY A 5 44.70 47.47 -1.59
N LEU A 6 44.71 46.55 -2.53
CA LEU A 6 43.47 45.84 -3.01
C LEU A 6 43.02 44.88 -1.94
N MET A 7 41.90 45.17 -1.29
CA MET A 7 41.14 44.17 -0.51
C MET A 7 40.33 43.31 -1.50
N GLY A 8 40.75 42.05 -1.68
CA GLY A 8 40.01 41.05 -2.41
C GLY A 8 38.77 40.61 -1.58
N PHE A 9 37.57 40.93 -2.04
CA PHE A 9 36.33 40.30 -1.56
C PHE A 9 36.31 38.88 -2.08
N ALA A 10 36.61 37.92 -1.20
CA ALA A 10 36.30 36.51 -1.45
C ALA A 10 34.79 36.37 -1.31
N GLY A 11 34.09 36.36 -2.44
CA GLY A 11 32.69 35.99 -2.51
C GLY A 11 32.56 34.55 -2.06
N LEU A 12 31.92 34.32 -0.94
CA LEU A 12 31.40 33.01 -0.56
C LEU A 12 30.36 32.60 -1.62
N VAL A 13 30.80 31.81 -2.60
CA VAL A 13 29.88 31.05 -3.45
C VAL A 13 29.20 30.03 -2.53
N GLN A 14 28.04 30.41 -2.06
CA GLN A 14 27.15 29.48 -1.42
C GLN A 14 26.79 28.41 -2.49
N ALA A 15 27.44 27.25 -2.40
CA ALA A 15 27.02 26.09 -3.16
C ALA A 15 25.54 25.87 -2.80
N ALA A 16 24.63 26.15 -3.75
CA ALA A 16 23.24 25.75 -3.65
C ALA A 16 23.27 24.23 -3.49
N GLY A 17 23.12 23.75 -2.24
CA GLY A 17 23.09 22.35 -1.93
C GLY A 17 21.90 21.73 -2.69
N THR A 18 22.21 20.76 -3.53
CA THR A 18 21.24 19.94 -4.23
C THR A 18 20.50 19.05 -3.21
N GLY A 19 19.72 19.68 -2.32
CA GLY A 19 18.88 18.98 -1.37
C GLY A 19 17.74 18.28 -2.12
N ILE A 20 17.36 17.10 -1.65
CA ILE A 20 16.19 16.36 -2.18
C ILE A 20 14.96 17.28 -2.11
N THR A 21 14.24 17.45 -3.24
CA THR A 21 13.00 18.26 -3.28
C THR A 21 11.78 17.41 -2.91
N ALA A 22 10.68 18.07 -2.55
CA ALA A 22 9.40 17.44 -2.25
C ALA A 22 8.86 16.67 -3.47
N GLY A 23 8.96 17.27 -4.65
CA GLY A 23 8.56 16.63 -5.90
C GLY A 23 9.37 15.37 -6.20
N GLN A 24 10.68 15.40 -6.01
CA GLN A 24 11.52 14.21 -6.19
C GLN A 24 11.11 13.05 -5.30
N VAL A 25 10.72 13.29 -4.04
CA VAL A 25 10.27 12.23 -3.13
C VAL A 25 9.00 11.55 -3.66
N THR A 26 7.98 12.35 -3.99
CA THR A 26 6.67 11.83 -4.42
C THR A 26 6.73 11.14 -5.79
N GLN A 27 7.39 11.77 -6.76
CA GLN A 27 7.57 11.21 -8.11
C GLN A 27 8.40 9.93 -8.10
N ASN A 28 9.47 9.91 -7.29
CA ASN A 28 10.33 8.75 -7.13
C ASN A 28 9.57 7.56 -6.49
N ALA A 29 8.71 7.81 -5.48
CA ALA A 29 7.88 6.79 -4.87
C ALA A 29 6.87 6.18 -5.89
N VAL A 30 6.24 6.99 -6.73
CA VAL A 30 5.36 6.50 -7.81
C VAL A 30 6.16 5.64 -8.79
N LYS A 31 7.25 6.16 -9.34
CA LYS A 31 8.02 5.51 -10.40
C LYS A 31 8.73 4.23 -9.96
N TRP A 32 9.34 4.23 -8.78
CA TRP A 32 10.24 3.17 -8.34
C TRP A 32 9.61 2.20 -7.35
N GLN A 33 8.39 2.50 -6.86
CA GLN A 33 7.65 1.56 -6.02
C GLN A 33 6.25 1.27 -6.55
N GLN A 34 5.36 2.27 -6.69
CA GLN A 34 3.96 2.00 -7.02
C GLN A 34 3.79 1.37 -8.40
N GLU A 35 4.45 1.90 -9.42
CA GLU A 35 4.40 1.33 -10.76
C GLU A 35 4.95 -0.11 -10.83
N PRO A 36 6.11 -0.47 -10.24
CA PRO A 36 6.54 -1.86 -10.16
C PRO A 36 5.58 -2.76 -9.39
N LEU A 37 4.99 -2.29 -8.26
CA LEU A 37 4.02 -3.07 -7.50
C LEU A 37 2.73 -3.29 -8.30
N SER A 38 2.27 -2.30 -9.07
CA SER A 38 1.10 -2.48 -9.94
C SER A 38 1.31 -3.56 -10.99
N ARG A 39 2.50 -3.61 -11.61
CA ARG A 39 2.85 -4.69 -12.56
C ARG A 39 2.87 -6.06 -11.89
N GLN A 40 3.32 -6.15 -10.65
CA GLN A 40 3.29 -7.42 -9.89
C GLN A 40 1.86 -7.86 -9.61
N VAL A 41 0.99 -6.95 -9.13
CA VAL A 41 -0.43 -7.25 -8.89
C VAL A 41 -1.11 -7.71 -10.17
N LEU A 42 -0.89 -7.02 -11.29
CA LEU A 42 -1.45 -7.40 -12.60
C LEU A 42 -0.99 -8.80 -13.06
N SER A 43 0.28 -9.16 -12.84
CA SER A 43 0.81 -10.49 -13.15
C SER A 43 0.14 -11.58 -12.30
N ASP A 44 -0.06 -11.32 -10.99
CA ASP A 44 -0.69 -12.26 -10.09
C ASP A 44 -2.21 -12.39 -10.37
N LEU A 45 -2.88 -11.28 -10.72
CA LEU A 45 -4.27 -11.28 -11.16
C LEU A 45 -4.47 -12.04 -12.48
N ALA A 46 -3.55 -11.92 -13.43
CA ALA A 46 -3.60 -12.71 -14.67
C ALA A 46 -3.53 -14.21 -14.38
N THR A 47 -2.67 -14.62 -13.44
CA THR A 47 -2.58 -16.00 -12.98
C THR A 47 -3.87 -16.45 -12.28
N LEU A 48 -4.43 -15.63 -11.40
CA LEU A 48 -5.69 -15.90 -10.72
C LEU A 48 -6.85 -16.03 -11.73
N HIS A 49 -6.96 -15.09 -12.67
CA HIS A 49 -7.99 -15.11 -13.70
C HIS A 49 -7.93 -16.40 -14.53
N GLN A 50 -6.74 -16.79 -15.01
CA GLN A 50 -6.57 -18.01 -15.80
C GLN A 50 -6.96 -19.26 -15.01
N THR A 51 -6.49 -19.39 -13.76
CA THR A 51 -6.75 -20.53 -12.89
C THR A 51 -8.24 -20.62 -12.55
N LEU A 52 -8.86 -19.49 -12.23
CA LEU A 52 -10.29 -19.38 -11.90
C LEU A 52 -11.18 -19.70 -13.11
N ALA A 53 -10.87 -19.15 -14.28
CA ALA A 53 -11.60 -19.44 -15.51
C ALA A 53 -11.52 -20.92 -15.91
N SER A 54 -10.35 -21.54 -15.72
CA SER A 54 -10.16 -22.99 -15.96
C SER A 54 -10.98 -23.82 -14.97
N TYR A 55 -10.93 -23.45 -13.68
CA TYR A 55 -11.74 -24.10 -12.64
C TYR A 55 -13.24 -24.02 -12.94
N CYS A 56 -13.76 -22.83 -13.27
CA CYS A 56 -15.20 -22.62 -13.51
C CYS A 56 -15.73 -23.36 -14.77
N LYS A 57 -14.85 -23.71 -15.72
CA LYS A 57 -15.18 -24.49 -16.92
C LYS A 57 -14.97 -25.98 -16.76
N SER A 58 -14.48 -26.43 -15.60
CA SER A 58 -14.21 -27.85 -15.35
C SER A 58 -15.50 -28.68 -15.34
N ASP A 59 -15.48 -29.81 -16.05
CA ASP A 59 -16.56 -30.82 -16.04
C ASP A 59 -16.33 -31.90 -14.96
N GLU A 60 -15.30 -31.76 -14.13
CA GLU A 60 -15.01 -32.70 -13.06
C GLU A 60 -16.10 -32.66 -11.98
N ARG A 61 -16.45 -33.82 -11.41
CA ARG A 61 -17.49 -33.91 -10.36
C ARG A 61 -17.13 -33.17 -9.08
N SER A 62 -15.84 -33.02 -8.78
CA SER A 62 -15.33 -32.36 -7.57
C SER A 62 -13.97 -31.75 -7.86
N PRO A 63 -13.89 -30.68 -8.66
CA PRO A 63 -12.63 -30.00 -8.94
C PRO A 63 -12.08 -29.38 -7.66
N ASP A 64 -10.75 -29.39 -7.53
CA ASP A 64 -10.08 -28.82 -6.38
C ASP A 64 -9.95 -27.30 -6.51
N LEU A 65 -10.47 -26.55 -5.52
CA LEU A 65 -10.40 -25.10 -5.45
C LEU A 65 -9.04 -24.60 -4.89
N SER A 66 -8.15 -25.50 -4.48
CA SER A 66 -6.89 -25.14 -3.79
C SER A 66 -5.94 -24.32 -4.66
N GLU A 67 -5.86 -24.64 -5.96
CA GLU A 67 -5.01 -23.86 -6.89
C GLU A 67 -5.52 -22.42 -7.05
N VAL A 68 -6.84 -22.25 -7.17
CA VAL A 68 -7.48 -20.94 -7.26
C VAL A 68 -7.22 -20.13 -5.99
N ARG A 69 -7.37 -20.75 -4.81
CA ARG A 69 -7.07 -20.11 -3.52
C ARG A 69 -5.61 -19.72 -3.40
N THR A 70 -4.70 -20.56 -3.88
CA THR A 70 -3.28 -20.25 -3.89
C THR A 70 -2.95 -19.05 -4.80
N ALA A 71 -3.56 -18.99 -5.99
CA ALA A 71 -3.41 -17.86 -6.90
C ALA A 71 -4.03 -16.58 -6.31
N PHE A 72 -5.22 -16.67 -5.70
CA PHE A 72 -5.83 -15.55 -4.98
C PHE A 72 -4.92 -15.04 -3.85
N GLY A 73 -4.36 -15.93 -3.05
CA GLY A 73 -3.46 -15.56 -1.95
C GLY A 73 -2.24 -14.78 -2.44
N LYS A 74 -1.64 -15.16 -3.57
CA LYS A 74 -0.53 -14.39 -4.19
C LYS A 74 -0.99 -13.01 -4.63
N ALA A 75 -2.11 -12.91 -5.35
CA ALA A 75 -2.66 -11.64 -5.81
C ALA A 75 -3.03 -10.71 -4.62
N SER A 76 -3.58 -11.28 -3.54
CA SER A 76 -3.89 -10.55 -2.32
C SER A 76 -2.63 -10.03 -1.61
N VAL A 77 -1.56 -10.82 -1.55
CA VAL A 77 -0.28 -10.41 -0.94
C VAL A 77 0.37 -9.27 -1.73
N SER A 78 0.40 -9.35 -3.06
CA SER A 78 0.94 -8.28 -3.90
C SER A 78 0.06 -7.02 -3.84
N TRP A 79 -1.27 -7.17 -3.77
CA TRP A 79 -2.19 -6.06 -3.51
C TRP A 79 -1.91 -5.40 -2.14
N GLY A 80 -1.69 -6.18 -1.08
CA GLY A 80 -1.32 -5.68 0.25
C GLY A 80 -0.08 -4.80 0.22
N ALA A 81 0.95 -5.16 -0.56
CA ALA A 81 2.13 -4.34 -0.76
C ALA A 81 1.82 -3.04 -1.51
N MET A 82 0.99 -3.10 -2.56
CA MET A 82 0.62 -1.93 -3.36
C MET A 82 -0.24 -0.92 -2.58
N ARG A 83 -1.17 -1.41 -1.75
CA ARG A 83 -2.04 -0.57 -0.92
C ARG A 83 -1.40 -0.09 0.39
N ALA A 84 -0.17 -0.48 0.68
CA ALA A 84 0.52 -0.14 1.93
C ALA A 84 0.58 1.37 2.19
N ALA A 85 0.66 2.18 1.11
CA ALA A 85 0.45 3.63 1.14
C ALA A 85 -0.25 4.06 -0.15
N VAL A 86 -1.37 4.74 -0.05
CA VAL A 86 -2.23 5.11 -1.19
C VAL A 86 -1.94 6.53 -1.63
N PHE A 87 -1.19 6.70 -2.71
CA PHE A 87 -0.84 8.01 -3.26
C PHE A 87 -0.80 7.99 -4.80
N GLY A 88 -0.62 9.16 -5.42
CA GLY A 88 -0.63 9.29 -6.87
C GLY A 88 -1.94 8.81 -7.48
N PRO A 89 -1.91 8.11 -8.62
CA PRO A 89 -3.12 7.67 -9.32
C PRO A 89 -4.08 6.85 -8.46
N MET A 90 -3.57 6.06 -7.51
CA MET A 90 -4.44 5.27 -6.61
C MET A 90 -5.34 6.16 -5.74
N LEU A 91 -4.83 7.30 -5.28
CA LEU A 91 -5.59 8.25 -4.47
C LEU A 91 -6.58 9.05 -5.32
N GLU A 92 -6.16 9.46 -6.52
CA GLU A 92 -6.98 10.27 -7.44
C GLU A 92 -8.22 9.53 -7.93
N PHE A 93 -8.11 8.22 -8.19
CA PHE A 93 -9.20 7.38 -8.71
C PHE A 93 -9.97 6.62 -7.63
N ASP A 94 -9.76 6.93 -6.33
CA ASP A 94 -10.42 6.23 -5.20
C ASP A 94 -10.33 4.69 -5.33
N THR A 95 -9.15 4.22 -5.70
CA THR A 95 -8.89 2.82 -6.07
C THR A 95 -9.25 1.84 -4.95
N LEU A 96 -9.02 2.22 -3.68
CA LEU A 96 -9.39 1.37 -2.54
C LEU A 96 -10.88 1.10 -2.49
N ARG A 97 -11.72 2.10 -2.75
CA ARG A 97 -13.17 1.92 -2.77
C ARG A 97 -13.62 0.98 -3.89
N LEU A 98 -12.94 0.99 -5.03
CA LEU A 98 -13.30 0.15 -6.15
C LEU A 98 -12.84 -1.30 -5.97
N ILE A 99 -11.66 -1.51 -5.38
CA ILE A 99 -10.98 -2.81 -5.35
C ILE A 99 -11.05 -3.49 -3.97
N ASP A 100 -11.13 -2.72 -2.87
CA ASP A 100 -10.97 -3.24 -1.51
C ASP A 100 -11.99 -2.67 -0.52
N PHE A 101 -13.22 -2.47 -0.98
CA PHE A 101 -14.30 -1.91 -0.15
C PHE A 101 -14.71 -2.88 0.95
N GLN A 102 -14.82 -2.36 2.17
CA GLN A 102 -15.29 -3.07 3.35
C GLN A 102 -16.44 -2.31 4.04
N PRO A 103 -17.44 -2.96 4.61
CA PRO A 103 -17.62 -4.42 4.62
C PRO A 103 -18.19 -4.97 3.31
N THR A 104 -17.84 -6.20 2.99
CA THR A 104 -18.46 -6.96 1.90
C THR A 104 -19.90 -7.35 2.27
N ASP A 105 -20.79 -7.33 1.27
CA ASP A 105 -22.18 -7.74 1.43
C ASP A 105 -22.46 -9.05 0.65
N PRO A 106 -22.61 -10.20 1.35
CA PRO A 106 -22.87 -11.49 0.73
C PRO A 106 -24.15 -11.55 -0.11
N GLU A 107 -25.20 -10.83 0.28
CA GLU A 107 -26.46 -10.80 -0.45
C GLU A 107 -26.29 -10.00 -1.76
N MET A 108 -25.60 -8.86 -1.70
CA MET A 108 -25.29 -8.09 -2.90
C MET A 108 -24.40 -8.88 -3.86
N ILE A 109 -23.42 -9.67 -3.37
CA ILE A 109 -22.59 -10.53 -4.22
C ILE A 109 -23.45 -11.58 -4.93
N HIS A 110 -24.34 -12.27 -4.18
CA HIS A 110 -25.22 -13.27 -4.75
C HIS A 110 -26.14 -12.67 -5.82
N ASN A 111 -26.78 -11.54 -5.52
CA ASN A 111 -27.66 -10.86 -6.46
C ASN A 111 -26.92 -10.40 -7.71
N ALA A 112 -25.69 -9.84 -7.56
CA ALA A 112 -24.85 -9.46 -8.68
C ALA A 112 -24.49 -10.67 -9.56
N ALA A 113 -24.14 -11.82 -8.98
CA ALA A 113 -23.86 -13.04 -9.73
C ALA A 113 -25.06 -13.54 -10.56
N LEU A 114 -26.29 -13.38 -10.04
CA LEU A 114 -27.52 -13.76 -10.74
C LEU A 114 -27.79 -12.86 -11.97
N THR A 115 -27.32 -11.63 -11.99
CA THR A 115 -27.44 -10.75 -13.17
C THR A 115 -26.54 -11.18 -14.32
N LYS A 116 -25.54 -12.05 -14.04
CA LYS A 116 -24.53 -12.54 -15.01
C LYS A 116 -23.82 -11.39 -15.73
N PRO A 117 -23.24 -10.45 -14.98
CA PRO A 117 -22.57 -9.31 -15.61
C PRO A 117 -21.43 -9.79 -16.50
N HIS A 118 -21.17 -9.05 -17.59
CA HIS A 118 -20.10 -9.37 -18.52
C HIS A 118 -19.41 -8.10 -18.99
N GLY A 119 -18.10 -8.01 -18.69
CA GLY A 119 -17.26 -6.88 -19.09
C GLY A 119 -17.53 -5.60 -18.28
N GLU A 120 -16.77 -4.55 -18.61
CA GLU A 120 -16.72 -3.29 -17.87
C GLU A 120 -18.10 -2.60 -17.75
N ALA A 121 -18.88 -2.58 -18.86
CA ALA A 121 -20.16 -1.87 -18.88
C ALA A 121 -21.17 -2.41 -17.85
N ASP A 122 -21.17 -3.71 -17.61
CA ASP A 122 -22.04 -4.32 -16.60
C ASP A 122 -21.43 -4.18 -15.21
N MET A 123 -20.10 -4.37 -15.08
CA MET A 123 -19.40 -4.31 -13.80
C MET A 123 -19.42 -2.91 -13.17
N ILE A 124 -19.50 -1.84 -13.95
CA ILE A 124 -19.64 -0.48 -13.43
C ILE A 124 -20.97 -0.26 -12.69
N LEU A 125 -22.00 -1.05 -12.99
CA LEU A 125 -23.31 -1.01 -12.34
C LEU A 125 -23.34 -1.76 -11.02
N ILE A 126 -22.32 -2.58 -10.75
CA ILE A 126 -22.22 -3.36 -9.52
C ILE A 126 -21.65 -2.50 -8.40
N GLY A 127 -22.34 -2.48 -7.26
CA GLY A 127 -21.90 -1.75 -6.07
C GLY A 127 -20.58 -2.28 -5.48
N SER A 128 -19.75 -1.39 -4.93
CA SER A 128 -18.42 -1.74 -4.40
C SER A 128 -18.45 -2.85 -3.34
N ALA A 129 -19.52 -2.94 -2.52
CA ALA A 129 -19.67 -4.00 -1.50
C ALA A 129 -19.82 -5.41 -2.08
N ALA A 130 -20.06 -5.52 -3.40
CA ALA A 130 -20.23 -6.81 -4.09
C ALA A 130 -19.02 -7.21 -4.94
N LYS A 131 -17.98 -6.39 -5.06
CA LYS A 131 -16.83 -6.63 -5.94
C LYS A 131 -15.48 -6.44 -5.24
N GLY A 132 -14.38 -6.56 -5.98
CA GLY A 132 -13.02 -6.42 -5.46
C GLY A 132 -12.49 -7.65 -4.72
N PHE A 133 -11.32 -7.50 -4.08
CA PHE A 133 -10.68 -8.58 -3.30
C PHE A 133 -11.57 -9.13 -2.19
N PRO A 134 -12.35 -8.31 -1.43
CA PRO A 134 -13.22 -8.83 -0.38
C PRO A 134 -14.33 -9.75 -0.92
N ALA A 135 -14.92 -9.42 -2.06
CA ALA A 135 -15.93 -10.29 -2.69
C ALA A 135 -15.31 -11.60 -3.19
N LEU A 136 -14.13 -11.56 -3.81
CA LEU A 136 -13.39 -12.77 -4.20
C LEU A 136 -13.06 -13.65 -2.99
N SER A 137 -12.59 -13.06 -1.90
CA SER A 137 -12.35 -13.79 -0.65
C SER A 137 -13.60 -14.51 -0.17
N TRP A 138 -14.75 -13.82 -0.12
CA TRP A 138 -15.99 -14.44 0.30
C TRP A 138 -16.40 -15.58 -0.63
N LEU A 139 -16.34 -15.40 -1.95
CA LEU A 139 -16.66 -16.42 -2.95
C LEU A 139 -15.80 -17.67 -2.81
N LEU A 140 -14.49 -17.49 -2.56
CA LEU A 140 -13.52 -18.59 -2.51
C LEU A 140 -13.50 -19.34 -1.17
N PHE A 141 -13.67 -18.64 -0.03
CA PHE A 141 -13.44 -19.23 1.29
C PHE A 141 -14.72 -19.46 2.11
N GLN A 142 -15.78 -18.68 1.88
CA GLN A 142 -17.05 -18.83 2.62
C GLN A 142 -18.12 -19.49 1.77
N LYS A 143 -18.37 -18.99 0.56
CA LYS A 143 -19.32 -19.59 -0.38
C LYS A 143 -18.84 -20.92 -0.95
N ASN A 144 -17.52 -21.07 -1.16
CA ASN A 144 -16.92 -22.25 -1.80
C ASN A 144 -17.55 -22.53 -3.17
N ILE A 145 -17.39 -21.58 -4.09
CA ILE A 145 -17.96 -21.64 -5.45
C ILE A 145 -17.64 -22.94 -6.16
N LYS A 146 -18.54 -23.36 -7.04
CA LYS A 146 -18.41 -24.60 -7.84
C LYS A 146 -18.59 -24.28 -9.33
N PRO A 147 -17.97 -25.06 -10.23
CA PRO A 147 -18.21 -24.97 -11.66
C PRO A 147 -19.70 -25.01 -11.98
N GLY A 148 -20.11 -24.27 -13.02
CA GLY A 148 -21.49 -24.18 -13.46
C GLY A 148 -22.41 -23.27 -12.61
N GLN A 149 -21.97 -22.79 -11.46
CA GLN A 149 -22.72 -21.80 -10.67
C GLN A 149 -22.51 -20.38 -11.23
N ALA A 150 -23.52 -19.52 -11.09
CA ALA A 150 -23.43 -18.11 -11.48
C ALA A 150 -22.30 -17.40 -10.76
N GLU A 151 -22.09 -17.68 -9.49
CA GLU A 151 -21.03 -17.11 -8.65
C GLU A 151 -19.62 -17.47 -9.14
N CYS A 152 -19.44 -18.62 -9.82
CA CYS A 152 -18.14 -18.98 -10.39
C CYS A 152 -17.78 -18.06 -11.57
N ASN A 153 -18.71 -17.86 -12.49
CA ASN A 153 -18.51 -16.91 -13.60
C ASN A 153 -18.37 -15.47 -13.09
N TYR A 154 -19.15 -15.11 -12.08
CA TYR A 154 -19.06 -13.81 -11.45
C TYR A 154 -17.66 -13.54 -10.83
N ALA A 155 -17.06 -14.53 -10.18
CA ALA A 155 -15.70 -14.41 -9.64
C ALA A 155 -14.66 -14.12 -10.76
N VAL A 156 -14.85 -14.69 -11.95
CA VAL A 156 -14.01 -14.41 -13.13
C VAL A 156 -14.15 -12.93 -13.54
N GLU A 157 -15.40 -12.43 -13.63
CA GLU A 157 -15.66 -11.02 -13.99
C GLU A 157 -15.13 -10.05 -12.93
N VAL A 158 -15.27 -10.36 -11.63
CA VAL A 158 -14.67 -9.53 -10.55
C VAL A 158 -13.15 -9.48 -10.68
N THR A 159 -12.49 -10.58 -11.04
CA THR A 159 -11.04 -10.58 -11.23
C THR A 159 -10.63 -9.71 -12.43
N HIS A 160 -11.44 -9.71 -13.48
CA HIS A 160 -11.24 -8.85 -14.65
C HIS A 160 -11.45 -7.36 -14.30
N ASP A 161 -12.50 -7.02 -13.56
CA ASP A 161 -12.81 -5.65 -13.11
C ASP A 161 -11.67 -5.06 -12.25
N ILE A 162 -11.07 -5.84 -11.35
CA ILE A 162 -9.89 -5.43 -10.60
C ILE A 162 -8.72 -5.14 -11.55
N THR A 163 -8.50 -6.03 -12.52
CA THR A 163 -7.41 -5.89 -13.51
C THR A 163 -7.59 -4.62 -14.34
N ASP A 164 -8.79 -4.35 -14.84
CA ASP A 164 -9.11 -3.17 -15.64
C ASP A 164 -8.95 -1.89 -14.80
N THR A 165 -9.41 -1.89 -13.54
CA THR A 165 -9.24 -0.76 -12.63
C THR A 165 -7.76 -0.42 -12.43
N ILE A 166 -6.89 -1.42 -12.20
CA ILE A 166 -5.45 -1.17 -12.03
C ILE A 166 -4.79 -0.73 -13.34
N ASN A 167 -5.18 -1.31 -14.49
CA ASN A 167 -4.67 -0.92 -15.80
C ASN A 167 -5.06 0.50 -16.20
N SER A 168 -6.18 1.03 -15.70
CA SER A 168 -6.63 2.39 -15.98
C SER A 168 -5.82 3.46 -15.24
N LEU A 169 -5.01 3.09 -14.24
CA LEU A 169 -4.18 4.02 -13.49
C LEU A 169 -3.02 4.54 -14.34
N ASP A 170 -2.92 5.85 -14.47
CA ASP A 170 -1.84 6.50 -15.21
C ASP A 170 -0.62 6.72 -14.31
N TRP A 171 0.36 5.84 -14.42
CA TRP A 171 1.62 5.90 -13.66
C TRP A 171 2.65 6.88 -14.22
N ARG A 172 2.31 7.62 -15.30
CA ARG A 172 3.23 8.61 -15.85
C ARG A 172 3.45 9.72 -14.83
N VAL A 173 4.70 9.92 -14.48
CA VAL A 173 5.10 11.06 -13.68
C VAL A 173 5.11 12.26 -14.60
N HIS A 174 4.20 13.21 -14.39
CA HIS A 174 4.27 14.49 -15.07
C HIS A 174 5.47 15.26 -14.53
N ASP A 175 6.37 15.62 -15.43
CA ASP A 175 7.51 16.47 -15.09
C ASP A 175 7.01 17.91 -15.02
N ASP A 176 6.48 18.29 -13.86
CA ASP A 176 5.85 19.60 -13.62
C ASP A 176 6.88 20.74 -13.50
N GLY A 177 7.88 20.75 -14.38
CA GLY A 177 8.87 21.82 -14.48
C GLY A 177 10.05 21.67 -13.54
N ASP A 178 10.94 22.67 -13.59
CA ASP A 178 12.22 22.70 -12.91
C ASP A 178 12.12 22.31 -11.42
N ALA A 179 12.63 21.12 -11.10
CA ALA A 179 12.64 20.56 -9.73
C ALA A 179 13.39 21.44 -8.71
N SER A 180 13.97 22.55 -9.14
CA SER A 180 14.71 23.50 -8.32
C SER A 180 13.81 24.53 -7.61
N GLU A 181 12.55 24.75 -8.06
CA GLU A 181 11.64 25.67 -7.39
C GLU A 181 10.77 24.93 -6.36
N VAL A 182 10.86 25.37 -5.10
CA VAL A 182 9.94 24.94 -4.02
C VAL A 182 8.57 25.54 -4.30
N ASN A 183 7.79 24.85 -5.08
CA ASN A 183 6.46 25.25 -5.46
C ASN A 183 5.46 24.78 -4.37
N ALA A 184 4.41 25.58 -4.13
CA ALA A 184 3.38 25.29 -3.13
C ALA A 184 2.62 23.99 -3.44
N GLU A 185 2.57 23.56 -4.68
CA GLU A 185 1.96 22.32 -5.15
C GLU A 185 2.78 21.10 -4.75
N GLN A 186 4.09 21.10 -4.98
CA GLN A 186 5.01 20.04 -4.52
C GLN A 186 4.97 19.88 -2.99
N SER A 187 4.86 21.00 -2.25
CA SER A 187 4.72 20.95 -0.79
C SER A 187 3.39 20.31 -0.36
N ARG A 188 2.30 20.58 -1.07
CA ARG A 188 0.98 19.94 -0.83
C ARG A 188 1.00 18.46 -1.21
N ALA A 189 1.63 18.09 -2.31
CA ALA A 189 1.80 16.71 -2.73
C ALA A 189 2.59 15.90 -1.69
N LEU A 190 3.71 16.45 -1.18
CA LEU A 190 4.50 15.82 -0.12
C LEU A 190 3.69 15.69 1.19
N GLN A 191 2.91 16.70 1.57
CA GLN A 191 2.04 16.62 2.75
C GLN A 191 0.96 15.55 2.58
N SER A 192 0.37 15.43 1.39
CA SER A 192 -0.58 14.38 1.07
C SER A 192 0.08 13.00 1.14
N TYR A 193 1.23 12.83 0.48
CA TYR A 193 2.03 11.62 0.55
C TYR A 193 2.38 11.22 2.00
N PHE A 194 2.83 12.17 2.82
CA PHE A 194 3.13 11.92 4.23
C PHE A 194 1.90 11.43 5.01
N ARG A 195 0.71 12.02 4.76
CA ARG A 195 -0.53 11.53 5.37
C ARG A 195 -0.81 10.07 5.00
N GLN A 196 -0.58 9.71 3.74
CA GLN A 196 -0.77 8.32 3.30
C GLN A 196 0.24 7.36 3.94
N LEU A 197 1.48 7.78 4.17
CA LEU A 197 2.44 6.98 4.94
C LEU A 197 1.97 6.75 6.37
N VAL A 198 1.48 7.79 7.04
CA VAL A 198 0.92 7.68 8.40
C VAL A 198 -0.33 6.81 8.40
N GLY A 199 -1.21 6.96 7.39
CA GLY A 199 -2.39 6.13 7.20
C GLY A 199 -2.02 4.66 7.02
N GLY A 200 -1.07 4.35 6.15
CA GLY A 200 -0.62 2.98 5.93
C GLY A 200 -0.03 2.30 7.17
N VAL A 201 0.72 3.05 8.01
CA VAL A 201 1.20 2.54 9.32
C VAL A 201 0.02 2.29 10.26
N HIS A 202 -0.98 3.18 10.29
CA HIS A 202 -2.21 3.00 11.07
C HIS A 202 -3.00 1.78 10.61
N ASP A 203 -3.27 1.66 9.32
CA ASP A 203 -4.08 0.57 8.75
C ASP A 203 -3.40 -0.79 8.97
N LEU A 204 -2.07 -0.84 8.88
CA LEU A 204 -1.33 -2.06 9.18
C LEU A 204 -1.43 -2.42 10.67
N ALA A 205 -1.42 -1.44 11.58
CA ALA A 205 -1.61 -1.68 13.01
C ALA A 205 -3.04 -2.11 13.32
N TRP A 206 -4.04 -1.36 12.83
CA TRP A 206 -5.45 -1.57 13.15
C TRP A 206 -6.07 -2.71 12.34
N ASP A 207 -6.20 -2.55 11.01
CA ASP A 207 -6.86 -3.55 10.17
C ASP A 207 -6.01 -4.80 9.99
N GLY A 208 -4.67 -4.63 9.96
CA GLY A 208 -3.72 -5.73 9.80
C GLY A 208 -3.59 -6.62 11.02
N LEU A 209 -3.58 -6.07 12.21
CA LEU A 209 -3.22 -6.77 13.43
C LEU A 209 -4.31 -6.71 14.51
N GLU A 210 -4.74 -5.52 14.96
CA GLU A 210 -5.59 -5.37 16.13
C GLU A 210 -7.03 -5.84 15.89
N LYS A 211 -7.64 -5.48 14.78
CA LYS A 211 -9.02 -5.82 14.46
C LYS A 211 -9.24 -7.34 14.31
N PRO A 212 -8.38 -8.11 13.60
CA PRO A 212 -8.44 -9.57 13.62
C PRO A 212 -8.27 -10.17 15.01
N GLU A 213 -7.35 -9.63 15.83
CA GLU A 213 -7.10 -10.10 17.19
C GLU A 213 -8.30 -9.84 18.12
N LEU A 214 -8.94 -8.67 18.02
CA LEU A 214 -10.16 -8.36 18.76
C LEU A 214 -11.29 -9.34 18.45
N ARG A 215 -11.43 -9.79 17.19
CA ARG A 215 -12.41 -10.81 16.81
C ARG A 215 -12.12 -12.15 17.46
N ILE A 216 -10.83 -12.56 17.54
CA ILE A 216 -10.42 -13.77 18.24
C ILE A 216 -10.80 -13.68 19.73
N GLN A 217 -10.51 -12.56 20.38
CA GLN A 217 -10.84 -12.32 21.79
C GLN A 217 -12.36 -12.37 22.04
N GLN A 218 -13.16 -11.97 21.06
CA GLN A 218 -14.63 -12.05 21.08
C GLN A 218 -15.18 -13.45 20.73
N GLY A 219 -14.32 -14.45 20.52
CA GLY A 219 -14.71 -15.81 20.16
C GLY A 219 -15.15 -15.96 18.69
N SER A 220 -14.84 -15.00 17.84
CA SER A 220 -15.14 -15.00 16.41
C SER A 220 -13.92 -15.36 15.58
N ALA A 221 -14.13 -15.91 14.38
CA ALA A 221 -13.03 -16.13 13.45
C ALA A 221 -12.37 -14.83 13.03
N PRO A 222 -11.03 -14.75 12.98
CA PRO A 222 -10.33 -13.56 12.51
C PRO A 222 -10.64 -13.30 11.03
N GLN A 223 -10.71 -12.03 10.68
CA GLN A 223 -10.80 -11.57 9.28
C GLN A 223 -9.49 -10.87 8.95
N TRP A 224 -8.56 -11.62 8.36
CA TRP A 224 -7.29 -11.08 7.92
C TRP A 224 -7.47 -10.29 6.62
N PRO A 225 -6.75 -9.16 6.43
CA PRO A 225 -6.84 -8.36 5.20
C PRO A 225 -6.45 -9.12 3.94
N SER A 226 -5.61 -10.18 4.09
CA SER A 226 -5.29 -11.08 2.98
C SER A 226 -6.50 -11.78 2.38
N GLY A 227 -7.62 -11.84 3.11
CA GLY A 227 -8.79 -12.64 2.75
C GLY A 227 -8.57 -14.16 2.81
N ASP A 228 -7.32 -14.60 2.86
CA ASP A 228 -6.88 -15.99 3.06
C ASP A 228 -6.07 -16.09 4.36
N PRO A 229 -6.56 -16.81 5.38
CA PRO A 229 -5.81 -16.97 6.64
C PRO A 229 -4.42 -17.61 6.45
N ALA A 230 -4.24 -18.45 5.43
CA ALA A 230 -2.94 -19.07 5.15
C ALA A 230 -1.90 -18.08 4.63
N GLN A 231 -2.32 -16.94 4.10
CA GLN A 231 -1.45 -15.89 3.57
C GLN A 231 -1.33 -14.68 4.50
N ALA A 232 -1.95 -14.71 5.67
CA ALA A 232 -1.99 -13.56 6.57
C ALA A 232 -0.59 -13.07 6.98
N ASP A 233 0.30 -13.97 7.36
CA ASP A 233 1.69 -13.61 7.73
C ASP A 233 2.45 -13.01 6.55
N ALA A 234 2.34 -13.61 5.36
CA ALA A 234 2.97 -13.11 4.13
C ALA A 234 2.42 -11.74 3.72
N TYR A 235 1.10 -11.54 3.81
CA TYR A 235 0.45 -10.27 3.55
C TYR A 235 1.00 -9.16 4.47
N LEU A 236 1.01 -9.38 5.78
CA LEU A 236 1.50 -8.43 6.76
C LEU A 236 2.98 -8.08 6.52
N GLN A 237 3.82 -9.08 6.24
CA GLN A 237 5.24 -8.89 5.97
C GLN A 237 5.49 -8.09 4.70
N GLN A 238 4.76 -8.37 3.60
CA GLN A 238 4.93 -7.64 2.33
C GLN A 238 4.38 -6.21 2.43
N THR A 239 3.26 -6.00 3.14
CA THR A 239 2.73 -4.67 3.41
C THR A 239 3.73 -3.83 4.21
N TRP A 240 4.29 -4.40 5.29
CA TRP A 240 5.34 -3.71 6.05
C TRP A 240 6.58 -3.43 5.20
N LYS A 241 7.04 -4.39 4.42
CA LYS A 241 8.20 -4.20 3.53
C LYS A 241 7.99 -3.01 2.59
N ALA A 242 6.83 -2.89 1.97
CA ALA A 242 6.50 -1.77 1.08
C ALA A 242 6.49 -0.43 1.83
N LEU A 243 5.87 -0.34 3.02
CA LEU A 243 5.92 0.85 3.87
C LEU A 243 7.34 1.21 4.28
N ARG A 244 8.12 0.23 4.70
CA ARG A 244 9.50 0.41 5.12
C ARG A 244 10.37 1.04 4.04
N GLU A 245 10.21 0.62 2.80
CA GLU A 245 10.97 1.18 1.66
C GLU A 245 10.69 2.66 1.45
N LEU A 246 9.46 3.12 1.73
CA LEU A 246 9.10 4.53 1.67
C LEU A 246 9.60 5.34 2.87
N LEU A 247 9.80 4.69 4.00
CA LEU A 247 10.15 5.34 5.27
C LEU A 247 11.65 5.37 5.54
N LEU A 248 12.38 4.30 5.20
CA LEU A 248 13.76 4.07 5.60
C LEU A 248 14.68 3.93 4.39
N MET A 249 15.84 4.59 4.45
CA MET A 249 16.90 4.39 3.46
C MET A 249 17.26 2.90 3.35
N PRO A 250 17.44 2.37 2.13
CA PRO A 250 18.00 1.04 1.96
C PRO A 250 19.40 0.98 2.59
N ASP A 251 19.77 -0.18 3.11
CA ASP A 251 21.14 -0.40 3.56
C ASP A 251 22.09 -0.16 2.37
N PRO A 252 23.08 0.75 2.48
CA PRO A 252 24.03 0.99 1.39
C PRO A 252 24.75 -0.26 0.91
N ALA A 253 24.93 -1.25 1.79
CA ALA A 253 25.52 -2.54 1.45
C ALA A 253 24.58 -3.45 0.64
N ALA A 254 23.26 -3.24 0.74
CA ALA A 254 22.24 -3.98 0.02
C ALA A 254 21.77 -3.28 -1.27
N ALA A 255 22.07 -1.98 -1.43
CA ALA A 255 21.66 -1.21 -2.60
C ALA A 255 22.58 -1.53 -3.80
N GLN A 256 22.11 -2.39 -4.70
CA GLN A 256 22.85 -2.73 -5.94
C GLN A 256 22.76 -1.64 -7.03
N ASP A 257 21.74 -0.80 -6.99
CA ASP A 257 21.52 0.29 -7.96
C ASP A 257 20.92 1.52 -7.25
N THR A 258 21.74 2.52 -7.02
CA THR A 258 21.34 3.77 -6.37
C THR A 258 20.54 4.70 -7.29
N ALA A 259 20.59 4.49 -8.60
CA ALA A 259 19.89 5.32 -9.59
C ALA A 259 18.39 5.00 -9.69
N HIS A 260 17.99 3.80 -9.26
CA HIS A 260 16.62 3.28 -9.38
C HIS A 260 16.03 2.87 -8.02
N THR A 261 16.38 3.59 -6.96
CA THR A 261 15.88 3.33 -5.61
C THR A 261 14.89 4.39 -5.16
N VAL A 262 13.95 4.00 -4.30
CA VAL A 262 12.99 4.91 -3.66
C VAL A 262 13.73 5.94 -2.80
N ILE A 263 13.37 7.21 -2.92
CA ILE A 263 13.80 8.25 -1.98
C ILE A 263 12.90 8.17 -0.73
N SER A 264 13.46 7.66 0.35
CA SER A 264 12.71 7.49 1.59
C SER A 264 12.46 8.79 2.35
N LEU A 265 11.49 8.78 3.26
CA LEU A 265 11.23 9.89 4.17
C LEU A 265 12.46 10.22 5.03
N GLU A 266 13.20 9.19 5.50
CA GLU A 266 14.46 9.40 6.24
C GLU A 266 15.51 10.16 5.40
N ALA A 267 15.70 9.75 4.13
CA ALA A 267 16.62 10.42 3.22
C ALA A 267 16.24 11.90 3.02
N TYR A 268 14.94 12.16 2.84
CA TYR A 268 14.43 13.52 2.73
C TYR A 268 14.72 14.35 3.99
N LEU A 269 14.40 13.83 5.20
CA LEU A 269 14.67 14.52 6.46
C LEU A 269 16.16 14.85 6.61
N ARG A 270 17.05 13.91 6.30
CA ARG A 270 18.51 14.12 6.37
C ARG A 270 18.98 15.18 5.38
N SER A 271 18.47 15.17 4.15
CA SER A 271 18.82 16.18 3.12
C SER A 271 18.39 17.60 3.51
N ARG A 272 17.36 17.71 4.39
CA ARG A 272 16.88 19.00 4.93
C ARG A 272 17.57 19.40 6.24
N GLY A 273 18.57 18.63 6.71
CA GLY A 273 19.30 18.90 7.94
C GLY A 273 18.62 18.41 9.22
N TYR A 274 17.50 17.67 9.14
CA TYR A 274 16.75 17.17 10.29
C TYR A 274 17.29 15.83 10.80
N SER A 275 18.60 15.73 10.99
CA SER A 275 19.29 14.47 11.33
C SER A 275 18.83 13.87 12.65
N VAL A 276 18.46 14.66 13.66
CA VAL A 276 17.96 14.16 14.95
C VAL A 276 16.64 13.43 14.75
N VAL A 277 15.68 14.06 14.06
CA VAL A 277 14.35 13.47 13.77
C VAL A 277 14.50 12.24 12.88
N ALA A 278 15.39 12.29 11.89
CA ALA A 278 15.70 11.14 11.04
C ALA A 278 16.27 9.95 11.84
N ASN A 279 17.11 10.20 12.86
CA ASN A 279 17.63 9.14 13.73
C ASN A 279 16.52 8.54 14.62
N HIS A 280 15.60 9.36 15.13
CA HIS A 280 14.45 8.85 15.90
C HIS A 280 13.53 8.00 15.02
N LEU A 281 13.23 8.48 13.78
CA LEU A 281 12.45 7.71 12.80
C LEU A 281 13.13 6.36 12.49
N HIS A 282 14.44 6.40 12.19
CA HIS A 282 15.25 5.20 11.93
C HIS A 282 15.14 4.19 13.07
N ALA A 283 15.37 4.63 14.30
CA ALA A 283 15.35 3.74 15.47
C ALA A 283 13.99 3.07 15.67
N GLN A 284 12.87 3.79 15.44
CA GLN A 284 11.53 3.21 15.54
C GLN A 284 11.24 2.23 14.41
N ILE A 285 11.67 2.50 13.17
CA ILE A 285 11.49 1.58 12.04
C ILE A 285 12.28 0.28 12.29
N VAL A 286 13.51 0.36 12.80
CA VAL A 286 14.32 -0.81 13.16
C VAL A 286 13.64 -1.63 14.28
N ASN A 287 12.99 -0.96 15.25
CA ASN A 287 12.19 -1.65 16.25
C ASN A 287 11.01 -2.41 15.64
N VAL A 288 10.26 -1.78 14.71
CA VAL A 288 9.16 -2.44 13.98
C VAL A 288 9.69 -3.61 13.13
N ASP A 289 10.82 -3.45 12.44
CA ASP A 289 11.49 -4.55 11.71
C ASP A 289 11.76 -5.76 12.60
N ALA A 290 12.22 -5.52 13.83
CA ALA A 290 12.50 -6.59 14.79
C ALA A 290 11.23 -7.33 15.22
N GLN A 291 10.08 -6.66 15.31
CA GLN A 291 8.80 -7.29 15.59
C GLN A 291 8.28 -8.07 14.38
N PHE A 292 8.33 -7.50 13.17
CA PHE A 292 7.88 -8.18 11.94
C PHE A 292 8.67 -9.46 11.63
N LYS A 293 9.95 -9.55 12.01
CA LYS A 293 10.72 -10.81 11.91
C LYS A 293 10.17 -11.94 12.79
N ARG A 294 9.32 -11.63 13.77
CA ARG A 294 8.81 -12.57 14.78
C ARG A 294 7.29 -12.70 14.74
N VAL A 295 6.60 -11.83 14.00
CA VAL A 295 5.14 -11.83 13.94
C VAL A 295 4.64 -13.13 13.34
N GLN A 296 3.69 -13.74 14.02
CA GLN A 296 2.92 -14.89 13.58
C GLN A 296 1.47 -14.65 13.97
N THR A 297 0.57 -14.70 13.02
CA THR A 297 -0.87 -14.44 13.24
C THR A 297 -1.55 -15.42 14.19
N LYS A 298 -0.89 -16.55 14.50
CA LYS A 298 -1.33 -17.55 15.48
C LYS A 298 -0.83 -17.27 16.90
N ASP A 299 0.05 -16.28 17.08
CA ASP A 299 0.63 -15.88 18.37
C ASP A 299 0.17 -14.46 18.73
N THR A 300 -0.92 -14.38 19.51
CA THR A 300 -1.51 -13.13 20.05
C THR A 300 -0.45 -12.21 20.65
N ALA A 301 0.54 -12.74 21.36
CA ALA A 301 1.57 -11.92 22.00
C ALA A 301 2.47 -11.25 20.97
N SER A 302 2.82 -11.95 19.88
CA SER A 302 3.62 -11.38 18.80
C SER A 302 2.82 -10.35 17.98
N VAL A 303 1.54 -10.61 17.74
CA VAL A 303 0.61 -9.68 17.07
C VAL A 303 0.51 -8.37 17.85
N ASN A 304 0.20 -8.43 19.14
CA ASN A 304 0.05 -7.25 20.00
C ASN A 304 1.34 -6.42 20.09
N LYS A 305 2.50 -7.06 20.26
CA LYS A 305 3.80 -6.37 20.29
C LYS A 305 4.10 -5.65 18.98
N THR A 306 3.74 -6.26 17.85
CA THR A 306 3.95 -5.66 16.53
C THR A 306 3.01 -4.47 16.31
N ALA A 307 1.75 -4.59 16.71
CA ALA A 307 0.78 -3.49 16.66
C ALA A 307 1.22 -2.31 17.54
N ASP A 308 1.70 -2.58 18.77
CA ASP A 308 2.21 -1.54 19.66
C ASP A 308 3.44 -0.82 19.09
N ALA A 309 4.37 -1.56 18.46
CA ALA A 309 5.54 -0.95 17.81
C ALA A 309 5.12 -0.04 16.63
N LEU A 310 4.12 -0.43 15.83
CA LEU A 310 3.55 0.40 14.76
C LEU A 310 2.87 1.65 15.32
N LYS A 311 2.11 1.55 16.41
CA LYS A 311 1.51 2.73 17.06
C LYS A 311 2.54 3.73 17.58
N VAL A 312 3.66 3.24 18.15
CA VAL A 312 4.77 4.10 18.57
C VAL A 312 5.37 4.83 17.35
N LEU A 313 5.57 4.12 16.23
CA LEU A 313 6.04 4.74 14.98
C LEU A 313 5.03 5.76 14.46
N GLN A 314 3.75 5.44 14.44
CA GLN A 314 2.67 6.35 14.03
C GLN A 314 2.68 7.63 14.88
N ASN A 315 2.76 7.51 16.20
CA ASN A 315 2.81 8.65 17.12
C ASN A 315 4.03 9.55 16.88
N LEU A 316 5.21 8.95 16.60
CA LEU A 316 6.42 9.70 16.23
C LEU A 316 6.19 10.47 14.92
N MET A 317 5.61 9.83 13.91
CA MET A 317 5.33 10.47 12.62
C MET A 317 4.31 11.61 12.78
N GLN A 318 3.22 11.38 13.50
CA GLN A 318 2.17 12.39 13.75
C GLN A 318 2.65 13.56 14.60
N GLY A 319 3.54 13.32 15.55
CA GLY A 319 4.07 14.31 16.48
C GLY A 319 5.32 15.01 15.95
N GLU A 320 6.47 14.39 16.14
CA GLU A 320 7.77 15.01 15.92
C GLU A 320 8.07 15.25 14.43
N VAL A 321 7.81 14.25 13.57
CA VAL A 321 8.10 14.36 12.13
C VAL A 321 7.21 15.39 11.47
N SER A 322 5.88 15.33 11.69
CA SER A 322 4.94 16.28 11.10
C SER A 322 5.22 17.72 11.52
N LYS A 323 5.53 17.93 12.82
CA LYS A 323 5.89 19.24 13.35
C LYS A 323 7.17 19.79 12.71
N THR A 324 8.18 18.94 12.52
CA THR A 324 9.46 19.30 11.89
C THR A 324 9.27 19.70 10.42
N LEU A 325 8.39 19.01 9.71
CA LEU A 325 8.06 19.32 8.31
C LEU A 325 7.04 20.45 8.17
N GLY A 326 6.47 20.95 9.27
CA GLY A 326 5.43 21.99 9.26
C GLY A 326 4.07 21.49 8.73
N PHE A 327 3.82 20.17 8.76
CA PHE A 327 2.58 19.59 8.26
C PHE A 327 1.48 19.65 9.30
N LYS A 328 0.31 20.14 8.90
CA LYS A 328 -0.92 20.05 9.68
C LYS A 328 -1.62 18.74 9.33
N LEU A 329 -1.59 17.79 10.24
CA LEU A 329 -2.32 16.54 10.10
C LEU A 329 -3.68 16.70 10.77
N ASN A 330 -4.69 17.09 10.00
CA ASN A 330 -6.07 16.98 10.44
C ASN A 330 -6.50 15.53 10.19
N PHE A 331 -6.35 14.67 11.19
CA PHE A 331 -6.96 13.34 11.14
C PHE A 331 -8.46 13.50 11.38
N VAL A 332 -9.23 13.48 10.32
CA VAL A 332 -10.57 12.91 10.39
C VAL A 332 -10.30 11.41 10.46
N ALA A 333 -10.69 10.76 11.54
CA ALA A 333 -10.58 9.31 11.67
C ALA A 333 -11.22 8.70 10.42
N LEU A 334 -10.43 7.94 9.62
CA LEU A 334 -10.92 7.23 8.43
C LEU A 334 -11.81 6.03 8.81
N GLY A 335 -12.54 6.12 9.91
CA GLY A 335 -13.37 5.08 10.49
C GLY A 335 -14.87 5.36 10.55
N ASP A 336 -15.34 6.47 10.00
CA ASP A 336 -16.76 6.84 10.01
C ASP A 336 -17.36 6.92 8.59
N TYR A 337 -17.12 5.89 7.77
CA TYR A 337 -17.86 5.66 6.54
C TYR A 337 -18.46 4.27 6.51
#